data_d695970b0fd25f8a0fa52a48893eeaff
#
_entry.id   d695970b0fd25f8a0fa52a48893eeaff
#
_cell.length_a   1.000
_cell.length_b   1.000
_cell.length_c   1.000
_cell.angle_alpha   90.00
_cell.angle_beta   90.00
_cell.angle_gamma   90.00
#
_symmetry.space_group_name_H-M   'P 1'
#
loop_
_entity.id
_entity.type
_entity.pdbx_description
1 polymer ?
#
loop_
_entity_poly.entity_id
_entity_poly.type
_entity_poly.pdbx_seq_one_letter_code
_entity_poly.pdbx_strand_id
1 'polypeptide(L)'
;MLRRDPGKTDWKEDVFLPFPQSFLDELTARCDIVDVVGSYVHLTKKGANLFGLCPFHSEKTGSFSVSPDKQIYYCFGCKRGGGVVNFIMEEENLSFPDAVRFLAKRVNLEVPEEDGDREAGRRRQRLLDLNREAARFYYRMLQQPEGRAVQDYLDRRQIRKATAVNFGLGASLDRWDALITAMTRMGYTKAELLSAGLAVQNKNGGIYDKFRSRLMFPVIDVRGDVVAFGGRVLDKSEPKYMNSSETPVYSKRRELYALNLAKKSKRPNIILCEGNIDVVTLHQAGFDNAVASMGTALTQEQTRLLSRYTKELVLCYDNDSAGKVATERALQILNNSEFSVRVLQLPNRRMEDGTMGKQDADDFIKNFGPGAFERLLSGSENGVEFRLAQTAGKYDLTDDRQRLAYAEEVSALLAGLESPVERDIYTVRAAEAAKLTPEAMKLEVQRAFKRRLGREKRTQERRDLNPAAELQPRERAMHYTNVRSAMAEEGVIRLLLLDDSLFPPAPPLREEDFSSPLLGRVFSLLWEQRAQGGVPRLTALAAVLTGQEMSHITSVCQKPESAANRPQALADYIAVIRREAEKRAGAGADPLAAVTEKIREQKLNKQKHNDGGTQHG
;
A
#
# COMPACT_ATOMS: atom_id res chain seq x y z
N MET A 1 -0.55 -51.14 10.46
CA MET A 1 -0.68 -51.00 9.00
C MET A 1 -2.08 -50.44 8.72
N LEU A 2 -2.23 -49.14 8.63
CA LEU A 2 -3.45 -48.48 8.14
C LEU A 2 -3.00 -47.57 6.97
N ARG A 3 -3.53 -47.89 5.80
CA ARG A 3 -3.25 -47.18 4.53
C ARG A 3 -3.79 -45.75 4.62
N ARG A 4 -2.93 -44.74 4.44
CA ARG A 4 -3.33 -43.35 4.23
C ARG A 4 -3.81 -43.21 2.79
N ASP A 5 -5.02 -42.70 2.63
CA ASP A 5 -5.62 -42.31 1.35
C ASP A 5 -5.00 -40.98 0.88
N PRO A 6 -4.44 -40.87 -0.34
CA PRO A 6 -3.80 -39.67 -0.82
C PRO A 6 -4.80 -38.80 -1.61
N GLY A 7 -5.85 -38.28 -0.97
CA GLY A 7 -6.90 -37.56 -1.69
C GLY A 7 -7.67 -36.48 -0.93
N LYS A 8 -7.27 -36.15 0.29
CA LYS A 8 -7.89 -35.04 1.04
C LYS A 8 -6.83 -34.05 1.47
N THR A 9 -6.63 -33.04 0.68
CA THR A 9 -6.02 -31.78 1.13
C THR A 9 -7.06 -31.01 1.92
N ASP A 10 -7.11 -31.25 3.23
CA ASP A 10 -7.84 -30.40 4.20
C ASP A 10 -7.05 -29.10 4.39
N TRP A 11 -7.31 -28.13 3.53
CA TRP A 11 -6.93 -26.72 3.74
C TRP A 11 -8.09 -26.01 4.46
N LYS A 12 -8.41 -26.48 5.67
CA LYS A 12 -9.05 -25.63 6.68
C LYS A 12 -7.93 -25.02 7.51
N GLU A 13 -7.34 -23.94 7.04
CA GLU A 13 -6.77 -22.97 7.96
C GLU A 13 -7.98 -22.35 8.67
N ASP A 14 -8.21 -22.74 9.91
CA ASP A 14 -9.13 -22.03 10.80
C ASP A 14 -8.72 -20.57 10.79
N VAL A 15 -9.60 -19.68 10.28
CA VAL A 15 -9.39 -18.23 10.29
C VAL A 15 -9.46 -17.78 11.74
N PHE A 16 -8.32 -17.78 12.39
CA PHE A 16 -8.20 -17.37 13.78
C PHE A 16 -8.31 -15.85 13.85
N LEU A 17 -9.46 -15.35 14.28
CA LEU A 17 -9.62 -13.92 14.60
C LEU A 17 -8.82 -13.63 15.88
N PRO A 18 -7.95 -12.59 15.88
CA PRO A 18 -7.09 -12.28 17.04
C PRO A 18 -7.84 -11.77 18.28
N PHE A 19 -9.16 -11.61 18.21
CA PHE A 19 -10.04 -11.20 19.30
C PHE A 19 -11.38 -11.93 19.22
N PRO A 20 -12.01 -12.26 20.38
CA PRO A 20 -13.35 -12.82 20.41
C PRO A 20 -14.34 -11.92 19.67
N GLN A 21 -15.28 -12.52 18.94
CA GLN A 21 -16.31 -11.76 18.22
C GLN A 21 -17.13 -10.89 19.16
N SER A 22 -17.50 -11.38 20.35
CA SER A 22 -18.24 -10.64 21.36
C SER A 22 -17.51 -9.35 21.81
N PHE A 23 -16.18 -9.40 21.91
CA PHE A 23 -15.39 -8.22 22.23
C PHE A 23 -15.36 -7.21 21.07
N LEU A 24 -15.21 -7.69 19.82
CA LEU A 24 -15.25 -6.82 18.64
C LEU A 24 -16.63 -6.14 18.50
N ASP A 25 -17.70 -6.87 18.82
CA ASP A 25 -19.07 -6.33 18.81
C ASP A 25 -19.25 -5.26 19.90
N GLU A 26 -18.76 -5.51 21.12
CA GLU A 26 -18.79 -4.53 22.20
C GLU A 26 -17.93 -3.29 21.88
N LEU A 27 -16.73 -3.49 21.36
CA LEU A 27 -15.85 -2.41 20.94
C LEU A 27 -16.52 -1.53 19.88
N THR A 28 -17.10 -2.15 18.86
CA THR A 28 -17.77 -1.44 17.77
C THR A 28 -19.02 -0.70 18.26
N ALA A 29 -19.76 -1.29 19.19
CA ALA A 29 -20.94 -0.65 19.80
C ALA A 29 -20.58 0.59 20.64
N ARG A 30 -19.38 0.58 21.29
CA ARG A 30 -18.89 1.72 22.08
C ARG A 30 -18.16 2.78 21.24
N CYS A 31 -17.64 2.41 20.06
CA CYS A 31 -16.91 3.28 19.16
C CYS A 31 -17.80 3.73 18.00
N ASP A 32 -18.65 4.75 18.22
CA ASP A 32 -19.41 5.34 17.12
C ASP A 32 -18.48 5.90 16.05
N ILE A 33 -18.70 5.52 14.79
CA ILE A 33 -17.84 5.91 13.67
C ILE A 33 -17.85 7.43 13.44
N VAL A 34 -18.97 8.11 13.71
CA VAL A 34 -19.06 9.56 13.55
C VAL A 34 -18.19 10.27 14.57
N ASP A 35 -18.18 9.79 15.83
CA ASP A 35 -17.37 10.36 16.89
C ASP A 35 -15.88 10.12 16.67
N VAL A 36 -15.52 8.90 16.21
CA VAL A 36 -14.13 8.56 15.94
C VAL A 36 -13.62 9.35 14.73
N VAL A 37 -14.32 9.30 13.61
CA VAL A 37 -13.93 10.02 12.38
C VAL A 37 -13.99 11.54 12.60
N GLY A 38 -15.00 12.04 13.33
CA GLY A 38 -15.17 13.47 13.63
C GLY A 38 -14.01 14.07 14.43
N SER A 39 -13.19 13.24 15.11
CA SER A 39 -11.97 13.71 15.77
C SER A 39 -10.79 13.96 14.80
N TYR A 40 -10.90 13.52 13.55
CA TYR A 40 -9.88 13.69 12.50
C TYR A 40 -10.39 14.56 11.33
N VAL A 41 -11.68 14.46 11.01
CA VAL A 41 -12.30 15.08 9.84
C VAL A 41 -13.48 15.95 10.25
N HIS A 42 -13.51 17.19 9.75
CA HIS A 42 -14.71 18.03 9.93
C HIS A 42 -15.86 17.49 9.08
N LEU A 43 -16.89 16.97 9.76
CA LEU A 43 -18.05 16.35 9.13
C LEU A 43 -19.26 17.28 9.11
N THR A 44 -19.93 17.40 7.98
CA THR A 44 -21.19 18.13 7.78
C THR A 44 -22.32 17.19 7.36
N LYS A 45 -23.48 17.30 8.01
CA LYS A 45 -24.62 16.44 7.71
C LYS A 45 -25.26 16.79 6.36
N LYS A 46 -25.44 15.76 5.50
CA LYS A 46 -26.18 15.88 4.23
C LYS A 46 -27.10 14.66 4.08
N GLY A 47 -28.38 14.84 4.35
CA GLY A 47 -29.36 13.74 4.39
C GLY A 47 -29.09 12.78 5.55
N ALA A 48 -29.09 11.48 5.29
CA ALA A 48 -28.83 10.43 6.27
C ALA A 48 -27.33 10.25 6.60
N ASN A 49 -26.42 10.78 5.78
CA ASN A 49 -24.99 10.63 5.93
C ASN A 49 -24.31 11.95 6.29
N LEU A 50 -23.08 11.84 6.80
CA LEU A 50 -22.19 12.99 7.01
C LEU A 50 -21.10 12.98 5.94
N PHE A 51 -20.66 14.19 5.53
CA PHE A 51 -19.64 14.36 4.50
C PHE A 51 -18.53 15.28 4.98
N GLY A 52 -17.30 15.00 4.57
CA GLY A 52 -16.13 15.80 4.85
C GLY A 52 -15.07 15.66 3.74
N LEU A 53 -13.94 16.34 3.92
CA LEU A 53 -12.77 16.12 3.09
C LEU A 53 -12.12 14.80 3.47
N CYS A 54 -11.71 14.01 2.50
CA CYS A 54 -11.11 12.71 2.74
C CYS A 54 -9.72 12.85 3.40
N PRO A 55 -9.46 12.15 4.51
CA PRO A 55 -8.12 12.19 5.12
C PRO A 55 -7.11 11.33 4.36
N PHE A 56 -7.56 10.49 3.41
CA PHE A 56 -6.72 9.54 2.70
C PHE A 56 -6.27 10.00 1.31
N HIS A 57 -6.82 11.10 0.79
CA HIS A 57 -6.38 11.75 -0.45
C HIS A 57 -6.77 13.24 -0.42
N SER A 58 -6.02 14.05 -1.15
CA SER A 58 -6.31 15.48 -1.26
C SER A 58 -7.50 15.73 -2.18
N GLU A 59 -8.47 16.52 -1.70
CA GLU A 59 -9.64 16.95 -2.47
C GLU A 59 -10.12 18.34 -1.99
N LYS A 60 -10.75 19.10 -2.89
CA LYS A 60 -11.33 20.40 -2.56
C LYS A 60 -12.82 20.34 -2.23
N THR A 61 -13.50 19.28 -2.64
CA THR A 61 -14.93 19.05 -2.40
C THR A 61 -15.08 17.74 -1.66
N GLY A 62 -15.82 17.74 -0.54
CA GLY A 62 -15.97 16.58 0.31
C GLY A 62 -16.62 15.40 -0.41
N SER A 63 -15.83 14.38 -0.73
CA SER A 63 -16.29 13.10 -1.27
C SER A 63 -16.25 11.96 -0.23
N PHE A 64 -15.82 12.25 0.98
CA PHE A 64 -15.74 11.31 2.08
C PHE A 64 -17.08 11.29 2.83
N SER A 65 -17.75 10.14 2.79
CA SER A 65 -19.06 9.92 3.39
C SER A 65 -18.94 9.00 4.61
N VAL A 66 -19.60 9.36 5.69
CA VAL A 66 -19.78 8.52 6.89
C VAL A 66 -21.25 8.24 7.07
N SER A 67 -21.60 6.95 7.16
CA SER A 67 -22.98 6.49 7.39
C SER A 67 -23.14 6.08 8.85
N PRO A 68 -23.89 6.86 9.68
CA PRO A 68 -24.15 6.50 11.07
C PRO A 68 -24.91 5.19 11.20
N ASP A 69 -25.93 4.98 10.37
CA ASP A 69 -26.81 3.79 10.44
C ASP A 69 -26.05 2.49 10.11
N LYS A 70 -25.11 2.56 9.16
CA LYS A 70 -24.32 1.39 8.71
C LYS A 70 -22.98 1.26 9.45
N GLN A 71 -22.59 2.26 10.25
CA GLN A 71 -21.30 2.33 10.94
C GLN A 71 -20.10 2.12 10.01
N ILE A 72 -20.13 2.74 8.81
CA ILE A 72 -19.09 2.66 7.78
C ILE A 72 -18.76 4.05 7.24
N TYR A 73 -17.51 4.21 6.79
CA TYR A 73 -17.12 5.33 5.93
C TYR A 73 -16.87 4.82 4.51
N TYR A 74 -17.02 5.70 3.54
CA TYR A 74 -16.66 5.45 2.15
C TYR A 74 -16.30 6.75 1.44
N CYS A 75 -15.17 6.78 0.76
CA CYS A 75 -14.76 7.91 -0.06
C CYS A 75 -15.09 7.68 -1.54
N PHE A 76 -15.95 8.51 -2.11
CA PHE A 76 -16.30 8.43 -3.53
C PHE A 76 -15.17 8.85 -4.47
N GLY A 77 -14.17 9.60 -3.98
CA GLY A 77 -12.97 10.00 -4.72
C GLY A 77 -11.96 8.84 -4.84
N CYS A 78 -11.33 8.46 -3.74
CA CYS A 78 -10.30 7.42 -3.74
C CYS A 78 -10.83 5.99 -3.58
N LYS A 79 -12.15 5.82 -3.34
CA LYS A 79 -12.86 4.53 -3.20
C LYS A 79 -12.47 3.71 -1.96
N ARG A 80 -11.82 4.32 -0.99
CA ARG A 80 -11.53 3.69 0.30
C ARG A 80 -12.78 3.63 1.14
N GLY A 81 -12.90 2.54 1.91
CA GLY A 81 -14.04 2.35 2.79
C GLY A 81 -13.79 1.25 3.81
N GLY A 82 -14.58 1.26 4.88
CA GLY A 82 -14.50 0.30 5.98
C GLY A 82 -15.32 0.73 7.18
N GLY A 83 -15.20 -0.03 8.25
CA GLY A 83 -15.72 0.32 9.59
C GLY A 83 -14.72 1.16 10.38
N VAL A 84 -15.05 1.41 11.66
CA VAL A 84 -14.25 2.25 12.57
C VAL A 84 -12.81 1.71 12.74
N VAL A 85 -12.63 0.40 12.82
CA VAL A 85 -11.29 -0.22 12.94
C VAL A 85 -10.47 0.01 11.68
N ASN A 86 -11.06 -0.16 10.48
CA ASN A 86 -10.37 0.13 9.22
C ASN A 86 -9.96 1.59 9.10
N PHE A 87 -10.81 2.51 9.57
CA PHE A 87 -10.49 3.93 9.60
C PHE A 87 -9.21 4.18 10.42
N ILE A 88 -9.15 3.64 11.64
CA ILE A 88 -7.97 3.80 12.50
C ILE A 88 -6.74 3.06 11.95
N MET A 89 -6.92 1.87 11.36
CA MET A 89 -5.82 1.17 10.68
C MET A 89 -5.17 2.04 9.60
N GLU A 90 -5.99 2.71 8.79
CA GLU A 90 -5.52 3.56 7.70
C GLU A 90 -5.02 4.93 8.19
N GLU A 91 -5.75 5.58 9.09
CA GLU A 91 -5.41 6.90 9.59
C GLU A 91 -4.18 6.86 10.49
N GLU A 92 -4.10 5.93 11.43
CA GLU A 92 -2.99 5.78 12.36
C GLU A 92 -1.89 4.85 11.85
N ASN A 93 -2.03 4.29 10.64
CA ASN A 93 -1.11 3.34 10.03
C ASN A 93 -0.81 2.14 10.96
N LEU A 94 -1.86 1.61 11.59
CA LEU A 94 -1.78 0.51 12.56
C LEU A 94 -2.13 -0.83 11.92
N SER A 95 -1.64 -1.92 12.53
CA SER A 95 -2.15 -3.27 12.25
C SER A 95 -3.56 -3.41 12.83
N PHE A 96 -4.33 -4.42 12.38
CA PHE A 96 -5.66 -4.68 12.93
C PHE A 96 -5.64 -4.85 14.46
N PRO A 97 -4.77 -5.67 15.09
CA PRO A 97 -4.72 -5.78 16.53
C PRO A 97 -4.35 -4.46 17.24
N ASP A 98 -3.44 -3.67 16.66
CA ASP A 98 -3.03 -2.39 17.24
C ASP A 98 -4.15 -1.34 17.15
N ALA A 99 -4.93 -1.32 16.05
CA ALA A 99 -6.08 -0.45 15.88
C ALA A 99 -7.22 -0.81 16.86
N VAL A 100 -7.47 -2.11 17.07
CA VAL A 100 -8.43 -2.60 18.07
C VAL A 100 -8.01 -2.17 19.47
N ARG A 101 -6.75 -2.33 19.87
CA ARG A 101 -6.24 -1.86 21.17
C ARG A 101 -6.30 -0.35 21.31
N PHE A 102 -6.02 0.40 20.25
CA PHE A 102 -6.12 1.85 20.22
C PHE A 102 -7.56 2.31 20.50
N LEU A 103 -8.53 1.72 19.83
CA LEU A 103 -9.95 2.01 20.04
C LEU A 103 -10.44 1.57 21.43
N ALA A 104 -10.04 0.38 21.90
CA ALA A 104 -10.38 -0.13 23.22
C ALA A 104 -9.90 0.82 24.32
N LYS A 105 -8.67 1.34 24.21
CA LYS A 105 -8.15 2.35 25.13
C LYS A 105 -8.97 3.65 25.09
N ARG A 106 -9.42 4.09 23.91
CA ARG A 106 -10.23 5.30 23.75
C ARG A 106 -11.55 5.22 24.49
N VAL A 107 -12.16 4.03 24.56
CA VAL A 107 -13.47 3.80 25.21
C VAL A 107 -13.36 3.11 26.57
N ASN A 108 -12.16 3.04 27.16
CA ASN A 108 -11.86 2.35 28.41
C ASN A 108 -12.43 0.91 28.46
N LEU A 109 -12.30 0.18 27.36
CA LEU A 109 -12.68 -1.21 27.28
C LEU A 109 -11.44 -2.08 27.51
N GLU A 110 -11.54 -3.00 28.48
CA GLU A 110 -10.46 -3.96 28.73
C GLU A 110 -10.38 -4.95 27.55
N VAL A 111 -9.20 -5.05 26.96
CA VAL A 111 -8.96 -5.97 25.86
C VAL A 111 -8.88 -7.40 26.44
N PRO A 112 -9.75 -8.33 26.00
CA PRO A 112 -9.63 -9.72 26.42
C PRO A 112 -8.28 -10.25 25.99
N GLU A 113 -7.51 -10.70 26.95
CA GLU A 113 -6.24 -11.33 26.70
C GLU A 113 -6.47 -12.84 26.49
N GLU A 114 -6.77 -13.25 25.26
CA GLU A 114 -6.72 -14.67 24.92
C GLU A 114 -5.26 -15.14 24.83
N ASP A 115 -5.00 -16.40 25.16
CA ASP A 115 -3.65 -16.97 25.14
C ASP A 115 -2.97 -16.83 23.76
N GLY A 116 -3.72 -16.91 22.67
CA GLY A 116 -3.23 -16.70 21.31
C GLY A 116 -2.79 -15.26 20.99
N ASP A 117 -3.49 -14.26 21.53
CA ASP A 117 -3.17 -12.85 21.32
C ASP A 117 -1.98 -12.43 22.21
N ARG A 118 -1.90 -12.99 23.41
CA ARG A 118 -0.70 -12.93 24.28
C ARG A 118 0.51 -13.55 23.58
N GLU A 119 0.32 -14.68 22.91
CA GLU A 119 1.40 -15.35 22.18
C GLU A 119 1.84 -14.55 20.95
N ALA A 120 0.93 -14.03 20.14
CA ALA A 120 1.26 -13.17 19.00
C ALA A 120 1.95 -11.87 19.44
N GLY A 121 1.44 -11.22 20.49
CA GLY A 121 2.06 -10.04 21.11
C GLY A 121 3.44 -10.35 21.68
N ARG A 122 3.59 -11.45 22.42
CA ARG A 122 4.89 -11.94 22.94
C ARG A 122 5.85 -12.26 21.80
N ARG A 123 5.37 -12.91 20.74
CA ARG A 123 6.19 -13.24 19.56
C ARG A 123 6.67 -11.96 18.86
N ARG A 124 5.79 -10.97 18.68
CA ARG A 124 6.16 -9.67 18.13
C ARG A 124 7.22 -8.98 19.00
N GLN A 125 6.98 -8.89 20.32
CA GLN A 125 7.93 -8.29 21.27
C GLN A 125 9.26 -9.03 21.25
N ARG A 126 9.22 -10.35 21.22
CA ARG A 126 10.41 -11.19 21.13
C ARG A 126 11.26 -10.93 19.89
N LEU A 127 10.61 -10.67 18.72
CA LEU A 127 11.32 -10.28 17.50
C LEU A 127 11.92 -8.87 17.59
N LEU A 128 11.24 -7.91 18.23
CA LEU A 128 11.79 -6.57 18.48
C LEU A 128 12.99 -6.63 19.44
N ASP A 129 12.91 -7.45 20.48
CA ASP A 129 14.03 -7.66 21.41
C ASP A 129 15.22 -8.32 20.70
N LEU A 130 14.97 -9.32 19.85
CA LEU A 130 15.99 -9.95 19.01
C LEU A 130 16.67 -8.91 18.09
N ASN A 131 15.90 -8.07 17.41
CA ASN A 131 16.46 -7.01 16.55
C ASN A 131 17.30 -6.02 17.37
N ARG A 132 16.84 -5.66 18.55
CA ARG A 132 17.60 -4.78 19.46
C ARG A 132 18.94 -5.41 19.88
N GLU A 133 18.94 -6.70 20.23
CA GLU A 133 20.18 -7.41 20.57
C GLU A 133 21.09 -7.58 19.35
N ALA A 134 20.53 -7.82 18.17
CA ALA A 134 21.30 -7.85 16.93
C ALA A 134 21.95 -6.48 16.62
N ALA A 135 21.24 -5.37 16.83
CA ALA A 135 21.80 -4.02 16.67
C ALA A 135 22.95 -3.79 17.67
N ARG A 136 22.77 -4.20 18.93
CA ARG A 136 23.83 -4.14 19.95
C ARG A 136 25.02 -5.01 19.59
N PHE A 137 24.79 -6.18 19.01
CA PHE A 137 25.86 -7.07 18.54
C PHE A 137 26.65 -6.38 17.42
N TYR A 138 26.01 -5.88 16.38
CA TYR A 138 26.69 -5.19 15.27
C TYR A 138 27.43 -3.94 15.74
N TYR A 139 26.83 -3.17 16.64
CA TYR A 139 27.49 -2.00 17.23
C TYR A 139 28.75 -2.39 18.01
N ARG A 140 28.72 -3.44 18.83
CA ARG A 140 29.89 -3.95 19.55
C ARG A 140 30.97 -4.44 18.59
N MET A 141 30.59 -5.14 17.52
CA MET A 141 31.56 -5.61 16.52
C MET A 141 32.25 -4.44 15.81
N LEU A 142 31.57 -3.33 15.61
CA LEU A 142 32.21 -2.11 15.08
C LEU A 142 33.29 -1.56 16.00
N GLN A 143 33.20 -1.78 17.31
CA GLN A 143 34.20 -1.30 18.29
C GLN A 143 35.38 -2.28 18.51
N GLN A 144 35.27 -3.50 17.97
CA GLN A 144 36.27 -4.55 18.11
C GLN A 144 37.28 -4.55 16.93
N PRO A 145 38.46 -5.19 17.07
CA PRO A 145 39.42 -5.33 15.97
C PRO A 145 38.81 -5.95 14.70
N GLU A 146 37.86 -6.87 14.85
CA GLU A 146 37.16 -7.53 13.74
C GLU A 146 36.32 -6.56 12.90
N GLY A 147 35.90 -5.44 13.47
CA GLY A 147 35.17 -4.37 12.77
C GLY A 147 36.08 -3.35 12.06
N ARG A 148 37.41 -3.53 12.08
CA ARG A 148 38.40 -2.55 11.59
C ARG A 148 38.11 -2.11 10.15
N ALA A 149 37.76 -3.04 9.27
CA ALA A 149 37.43 -2.72 7.87
C ALA A 149 36.27 -1.73 7.74
N VAL A 150 35.25 -1.84 8.63
CA VAL A 150 34.11 -0.90 8.67
C VAL A 150 34.55 0.44 9.28
N GLN A 151 35.40 0.43 10.33
CA GLN A 151 35.96 1.67 10.89
C GLN A 151 36.73 2.45 9.83
N ASP A 152 37.66 1.78 9.12
CA ASP A 152 38.45 2.39 8.03
C ASP A 152 37.54 2.92 6.89
N TYR A 153 36.43 2.24 6.62
CA TYR A 153 35.44 2.73 5.68
C TYR A 153 34.75 4.01 6.18
N LEU A 154 34.33 4.06 7.45
CA LEU A 154 33.71 5.26 8.05
C LEU A 154 34.68 6.43 8.08
N ASP A 155 35.98 6.18 8.40
CA ASP A 155 37.04 7.21 8.42
C ASP A 155 37.26 7.77 7.00
N ARG A 156 37.36 6.92 5.98
CA ARG A 156 37.43 7.36 4.58
C ARG A 156 36.20 8.18 4.14
N ARG A 157 35.03 7.82 4.67
CA ARG A 157 33.80 8.55 4.44
C ARG A 157 33.64 9.78 5.35
N GLN A 158 34.63 10.06 6.20
CA GLN A 158 34.64 11.19 7.15
C GLN A 158 33.42 11.19 8.09
N ILE A 159 32.88 10.01 8.42
CA ILE A 159 31.76 9.87 9.35
C ILE A 159 32.34 9.90 10.79
N ARG A 160 31.96 10.91 11.54
CA ARG A 160 32.41 11.09 12.93
C ARG A 160 31.87 9.99 13.83
N LYS A 161 32.64 9.61 14.83
CA LYS A 161 32.28 8.60 15.84
C LYS A 161 30.93 8.95 16.52
N ALA A 162 30.74 10.22 16.88
CA ALA A 162 29.48 10.68 17.48
C ALA A 162 28.27 10.45 16.55
N THR A 163 28.43 10.65 15.23
CA THR A 163 27.40 10.38 14.24
C THR A 163 27.13 8.88 14.12
N ALA A 164 28.17 8.06 14.06
CA ALA A 164 28.03 6.60 14.03
C ALA A 164 27.26 6.07 15.26
N VAL A 165 27.54 6.63 16.44
CA VAL A 165 26.82 6.30 17.69
C VAL A 165 25.35 6.73 17.62
N ASN A 166 25.07 7.96 17.18
CA ASN A 166 23.71 8.50 17.10
C ASN A 166 22.81 7.67 16.16
N PHE A 167 23.36 7.13 15.08
CA PHE A 167 22.67 6.27 14.14
C PHE A 167 22.71 4.77 14.52
N GLY A 168 23.44 4.39 15.56
CA GLY A 168 23.63 3.02 15.97
C GLY A 168 24.33 2.17 14.91
N LEU A 169 25.23 2.78 14.10
CA LEU A 169 25.94 2.06 13.04
C LEU A 169 26.74 0.90 13.62
N GLY A 170 26.84 -0.19 12.86
CA GLY A 170 27.49 -1.41 13.27
C GLY A 170 28.32 -2.08 12.18
N ALA A 171 28.95 -3.19 12.52
CA ALA A 171 29.70 -4.03 11.59
C ALA A 171 29.17 -5.47 11.63
N SER A 172 28.87 -6.04 10.48
CA SER A 172 28.71 -7.49 10.34
C SER A 172 30.04 -8.11 9.93
N LEU A 173 30.38 -9.21 10.60
CA LEU A 173 31.67 -9.88 10.41
C LEU A 173 31.68 -10.70 9.11
N ASP A 174 32.88 -11.02 8.63
CA ASP A 174 33.07 -11.95 7.51
C ASP A 174 33.01 -13.41 7.99
N ARG A 175 31.87 -13.77 8.58
CA ARG A 175 31.59 -15.11 9.09
C ARG A 175 30.13 -15.48 8.75
N TRP A 176 29.93 -16.77 8.53
CA TRP A 176 28.61 -17.29 8.12
C TRP A 176 27.61 -17.40 9.28
N ASP A 177 28.05 -17.39 10.51
CA ASP A 177 27.24 -17.72 11.69
C ASP A 177 27.53 -16.84 12.91
N ALA A 178 28.20 -15.70 12.75
CA ALA A 178 28.61 -14.86 13.87
C ALA A 178 27.44 -14.35 14.69
N LEU A 179 26.42 -13.78 14.04
CA LEU A 179 25.20 -13.31 14.68
C LEU A 179 24.37 -14.47 15.20
N ILE A 180 24.16 -15.52 14.38
CA ILE A 180 23.40 -16.72 14.78
C ILE A 180 23.98 -17.29 16.06
N THR A 181 25.30 -17.51 16.13
CA THR A 181 25.96 -18.04 17.32
C THR A 181 25.74 -17.13 18.54
N ALA A 182 25.88 -15.81 18.37
CA ALA A 182 25.68 -14.86 19.47
C ALA A 182 24.23 -14.87 19.97
N MET A 183 23.24 -14.84 19.09
CA MET A 183 21.82 -14.79 19.46
C MET A 183 21.35 -16.12 20.02
N THR A 184 21.84 -17.26 19.50
CA THR A 184 21.50 -18.58 20.04
C THR A 184 22.01 -18.74 21.48
N ARG A 185 23.20 -18.21 21.81
CA ARG A 185 23.72 -18.18 23.20
C ARG A 185 22.84 -17.33 24.14
N MET A 186 22.11 -16.35 23.60
CA MET A 186 21.14 -15.53 24.34
C MET A 186 19.76 -16.18 24.41
N GLY A 187 19.59 -17.41 23.91
CA GLY A 187 18.35 -18.17 23.98
C GLY A 187 17.36 -17.86 22.84
N TYR A 188 17.81 -17.25 21.73
CA TYR A 188 16.99 -17.10 20.53
C TYR A 188 17.08 -18.33 19.63
N THR A 189 15.94 -18.71 19.05
CA THR A 189 15.83 -19.89 18.19
C THR A 189 16.18 -19.57 16.73
N LYS A 190 16.51 -20.59 15.95
CA LYS A 190 16.70 -20.47 14.50
C LYS A 190 15.45 -19.95 13.78
N ALA A 191 14.27 -20.34 14.23
CA ALA A 191 13.00 -19.89 13.66
C ALA A 191 12.77 -18.38 13.89
N GLU A 192 13.13 -17.87 15.08
CA GLU A 192 13.06 -16.43 15.37
C GLU A 192 14.04 -15.64 14.51
N LEU A 193 15.26 -16.12 14.31
CA LEU A 193 16.26 -15.48 13.45
C LEU A 193 15.81 -15.42 11.98
N LEU A 194 15.19 -16.46 11.47
CA LEU A 194 14.59 -16.47 10.13
C LEU A 194 13.39 -15.51 10.05
N SER A 195 12.50 -15.54 11.06
CA SER A 195 11.33 -14.66 11.11
C SER A 195 11.69 -13.18 11.23
N ALA A 196 12.78 -12.85 11.92
CA ALA A 196 13.33 -11.49 12.00
C ALA A 196 14.09 -11.06 10.73
N GLY A 197 14.28 -11.95 9.76
CA GLY A 197 15.06 -11.68 8.55
C GLY A 197 16.54 -11.42 8.79
N LEU A 198 17.09 -11.96 9.90
CA LEU A 198 18.51 -11.87 10.27
C LEU A 198 19.32 -13.05 9.74
N ALA A 199 18.67 -14.17 9.48
CA ALA A 199 19.26 -15.37 8.89
C ALA A 199 18.56 -15.74 7.59
N VAL A 200 19.25 -16.54 6.78
CA VAL A 200 18.74 -17.12 5.53
C VAL A 200 18.92 -18.63 5.58
N GLN A 201 17.89 -19.36 5.11
CA GLN A 201 17.97 -20.80 5.01
C GLN A 201 18.63 -21.21 3.68
N ASN A 202 19.58 -22.14 3.75
CA ASN A 202 20.18 -22.75 2.58
C ASN A 202 19.35 -23.95 2.05
N LYS A 203 19.69 -24.46 0.87
CA LYS A 203 18.99 -25.58 0.23
C LYS A 203 19.00 -26.88 1.06
N ASN A 204 19.94 -27.03 1.98
CA ASN A 204 20.11 -28.21 2.83
C ASN A 204 19.46 -28.04 4.22
N GLY A 205 18.62 -27.02 4.43
CA GLY A 205 17.93 -26.75 5.70
C GLY A 205 18.77 -26.08 6.77
N GLY A 206 20.07 -25.85 6.54
CA GLY A 206 20.93 -25.05 7.42
C GLY A 206 20.62 -23.54 7.29
N ILE A 207 21.01 -22.77 8.31
CA ILE A 207 20.87 -21.31 8.28
C ILE A 207 22.23 -20.63 8.35
N TYR A 208 22.31 -19.41 7.79
CA TYR A 208 23.48 -18.57 7.84
C TYR A 208 23.11 -17.09 8.00
N ASP A 209 24.05 -16.27 8.50
CA ASP A 209 23.87 -14.84 8.69
C ASP A 209 23.53 -14.15 7.36
N LYS A 210 22.42 -13.42 7.33
CA LYS A 210 22.01 -12.67 6.14
C LYS A 210 23.01 -11.57 5.78
N PHE A 211 23.52 -10.87 6.79
CA PHE A 211 24.45 -9.75 6.59
C PHE A 211 25.88 -10.20 6.97
N ARG A 212 26.82 -10.09 6.04
CA ARG A 212 28.23 -10.43 6.21
C ARG A 212 29.11 -9.40 5.52
N SER A 213 30.24 -9.07 6.15
CA SER A 213 31.23 -8.09 5.63
C SER A 213 30.59 -6.75 5.24
N ARG A 214 29.68 -6.18 6.09
CA ARG A 214 28.93 -4.98 5.76
C ARG A 214 28.97 -3.95 6.88
N LEU A 215 28.93 -2.68 6.50
CA LEU A 215 28.46 -1.61 7.37
C LEU A 215 26.96 -1.76 7.59
N MET A 216 26.53 -1.81 8.86
CA MET A 216 25.15 -2.06 9.24
C MET A 216 24.44 -0.77 9.65
N PHE A 217 23.22 -0.60 9.17
CA PHE A 217 22.30 0.51 9.46
C PHE A 217 21.06 -0.06 10.12
N PRO A 218 20.86 0.08 11.42
CA PRO A 218 19.60 -0.30 12.05
C PRO A 218 18.48 0.62 11.58
N VAL A 219 17.36 0.04 11.18
CA VAL A 219 16.14 0.77 10.87
C VAL A 219 15.32 0.85 12.14
N ILE A 220 15.11 2.08 12.61
CA ILE A 220 14.41 2.36 13.86
C ILE A 220 13.09 3.05 13.51
N ASP A 221 11.99 2.47 13.97
CA ASP A 221 10.65 3.02 13.73
C ASP A 221 10.41 4.31 14.53
N VAL A 222 9.30 4.99 14.26
CA VAL A 222 8.97 6.24 14.96
C VAL A 222 8.73 6.06 16.47
N ARG A 223 8.57 4.84 16.99
CA ARG A 223 8.45 4.54 18.41
C ARG A 223 9.80 4.32 19.08
N GLY A 224 10.84 4.09 18.32
CA GLY A 224 12.20 3.84 18.79
C GLY A 224 12.59 2.36 18.78
N ASP A 225 11.79 1.48 18.23
CA ASP A 225 12.09 0.07 18.12
C ASP A 225 12.94 -0.23 16.88
N VAL A 226 13.94 -1.11 17.03
CA VAL A 226 14.72 -1.61 15.90
C VAL A 226 13.88 -2.65 15.16
N VAL A 227 13.42 -2.32 13.96
CA VAL A 227 12.50 -3.16 13.19
C VAL A 227 13.19 -3.93 12.06
N ALA A 228 14.31 -3.43 11.53
CA ALA A 228 15.03 -4.00 10.39
C ALA A 228 16.48 -3.52 10.33
N PHE A 229 17.19 -3.95 9.26
CA PHE A 229 18.56 -3.55 8.98
C PHE A 229 18.77 -3.30 7.49
N GLY A 230 19.60 -2.30 7.18
CA GLY A 230 20.31 -2.15 5.94
C GLY A 230 21.76 -2.56 6.11
N GLY A 231 22.36 -3.13 5.07
CA GLY A 231 23.78 -3.50 5.06
C GLY A 231 24.46 -3.05 3.77
N ARG A 232 25.56 -2.28 3.85
CA ARG A 232 26.34 -1.84 2.70
C ARG A 232 27.68 -2.56 2.66
N VAL A 233 28.06 -3.10 1.49
CA VAL A 233 29.39 -3.66 1.29
C VAL A 233 30.48 -2.58 1.38
N LEU A 234 31.69 -3.01 1.76
CA LEU A 234 32.84 -2.11 1.93
C LEU A 234 33.67 -1.97 0.65
N ASP A 235 33.45 -2.87 -0.28
CA ASP A 235 34.16 -3.00 -1.56
C ASP A 235 33.19 -2.84 -2.75
N LYS A 236 33.57 -3.36 -3.92
CA LYS A 236 32.77 -3.34 -5.16
C LYS A 236 31.87 -4.57 -5.35
N SER A 237 31.72 -5.42 -4.32
CA SER A 237 30.87 -6.61 -4.41
C SER A 237 29.37 -6.25 -4.49
N GLU A 238 28.60 -7.11 -5.16
CA GLU A 238 27.16 -6.93 -5.31
C GLU A 238 26.37 -7.91 -4.39
N PRO A 239 25.20 -7.52 -3.92
CA PRO A 239 24.57 -6.20 -4.08
C PRO A 239 25.22 -5.15 -3.16
N LYS A 240 25.44 -3.92 -3.69
CA LYS A 240 26.02 -2.79 -2.94
C LYS A 240 25.26 -2.52 -1.63
N TYR A 241 23.92 -2.53 -1.69
CA TYR A 241 23.05 -2.46 -0.51
C TYR A 241 22.18 -3.71 -0.42
N MET A 242 22.01 -4.20 0.80
CA MET A 242 21.10 -5.30 1.14
C MET A 242 20.22 -4.85 2.30
N ASN A 243 18.89 -4.95 2.15
CA ASN A 243 17.94 -4.61 3.20
C ASN A 243 17.24 -5.87 3.73
N SER A 244 16.72 -5.80 4.96
CA SER A 244 15.82 -6.81 5.49
C SER A 244 14.65 -7.07 4.52
N SER A 245 14.17 -8.29 4.46
CA SER A 245 12.90 -8.63 3.82
C SER A 245 11.72 -8.16 4.67
N GLU A 246 10.49 -8.27 4.17
CA GLU A 246 9.29 -8.11 4.98
C GLU A 246 9.32 -9.10 6.15
N THR A 247 8.93 -8.65 7.34
CA THR A 247 8.85 -9.46 8.56
C THR A 247 7.60 -9.10 9.35
N PRO A 248 7.20 -9.88 10.37
CA PRO A 248 6.06 -9.51 11.22
C PRO A 248 6.20 -8.16 11.94
N VAL A 249 7.42 -7.60 12.02
CA VAL A 249 7.70 -6.32 12.68
C VAL A 249 8.17 -5.22 11.73
N TYR A 250 8.34 -5.50 10.44
CA TYR A 250 8.90 -4.56 9.46
C TYR A 250 8.22 -4.63 8.10
N SER A 251 7.85 -3.48 7.55
CA SER A 251 7.42 -3.34 6.17
C SER A 251 8.16 -2.22 5.46
N LYS A 252 8.84 -2.54 4.34
CA LYS A 252 9.53 -1.56 3.48
C LYS A 252 8.61 -0.47 2.96
N ARG A 253 7.35 -0.80 2.77
CA ARG A 253 6.34 0.13 2.26
C ARG A 253 5.93 1.19 3.27
N ARG A 254 6.20 0.97 4.55
CA ARG A 254 5.75 1.84 5.65
C ARG A 254 6.88 2.59 6.31
N GLU A 255 8.08 2.00 6.39
CA GLU A 255 9.18 2.55 7.14
C GLU A 255 10.08 3.45 6.28
N LEU A 256 10.67 4.45 6.93
CA LEU A 256 11.68 5.34 6.37
C LEU A 256 12.90 5.37 7.30
N TYR A 257 14.08 5.23 6.72
CA TYR A 257 15.33 5.32 7.47
C TYR A 257 15.51 6.70 8.09
N ALA A 258 15.88 6.74 9.36
CA ALA A 258 16.12 7.93 10.16
C ALA A 258 14.91 8.84 10.43
N LEU A 259 13.67 8.43 10.12
CA LEU A 259 12.49 9.23 10.45
C LEU A 259 12.32 9.39 11.98
N ASN A 260 12.74 8.42 12.78
CA ASN A 260 12.78 8.50 14.24
C ASN A 260 13.64 9.68 14.77
N LEU A 261 14.65 10.11 14.00
CA LEU A 261 15.49 11.27 14.26
C LEU A 261 14.88 12.53 13.63
N ALA A 262 14.57 12.46 12.33
CA ALA A 262 14.08 13.60 11.53
C ALA A 262 12.79 14.20 12.07
N LYS A 263 11.90 13.42 12.68
CA LYS A 263 10.66 13.91 13.31
C LYS A 263 10.89 14.90 14.46
N LYS A 264 12.12 14.98 15.00
CA LYS A 264 12.51 15.90 16.08
C LYS A 264 13.15 17.18 15.55
N SER A 265 13.41 17.25 14.25
CA SER A 265 14.00 18.42 13.60
C SER A 265 13.07 19.63 13.73
N LYS A 266 13.68 20.80 13.83
CA LYS A 266 12.97 22.09 13.80
C LYS A 266 12.90 22.70 12.40
N ARG A 267 13.45 22.02 11.38
CA ARG A 267 13.38 22.45 9.99
C ARG A 267 11.95 22.30 9.45
N PRO A 268 11.48 23.22 8.57
CA PRO A 268 10.10 23.20 8.10
C PRO A 268 9.79 22.06 7.12
N ASN A 269 10.82 21.45 6.55
CA ASN A 269 10.72 20.42 5.52
C ASN A 269 11.41 19.12 5.93
N ILE A 270 11.13 18.05 5.17
CA ILE A 270 11.89 16.80 5.22
C ILE A 270 12.60 16.62 3.87
N ILE A 271 13.88 16.23 3.93
CA ILE A 271 14.72 15.90 2.77
C ILE A 271 14.66 14.39 2.56
N LEU A 272 14.15 13.95 1.41
CA LEU A 272 14.04 12.55 1.05
C LEU A 272 15.19 12.15 0.11
N CYS A 273 16.08 11.28 0.57
CA CYS A 273 17.24 10.75 -0.13
C CYS A 273 17.01 9.31 -0.60
N GLU A 274 17.90 8.81 -1.47
CA GLU A 274 17.90 7.40 -1.90
C GLU A 274 18.65 6.50 -0.91
N GLY A 275 19.81 6.95 -0.42
CA GLY A 275 20.76 6.15 0.34
C GLY A 275 20.82 6.46 1.83
N ASN A 276 21.08 5.43 2.64
CA ASN A 276 21.24 5.59 4.08
C ASN A 276 22.49 6.42 4.43
N ILE A 277 23.55 6.30 3.62
CA ILE A 277 24.80 7.04 3.87
C ILE A 277 24.62 8.54 3.63
N ASP A 278 23.82 8.94 2.63
CA ASP A 278 23.48 10.32 2.35
C ASP A 278 22.79 10.96 3.55
N VAL A 279 21.82 10.23 4.12
CA VAL A 279 21.11 10.67 5.33
C VAL A 279 22.09 10.85 6.51
N VAL A 280 22.98 9.89 6.74
CA VAL A 280 23.97 9.97 7.84
C VAL A 280 24.88 11.18 7.68
N THR A 281 25.37 11.44 6.46
CA THR A 281 26.23 12.59 6.15
C THR A 281 25.47 13.91 6.25
N LEU A 282 24.23 13.98 5.75
CA LEU A 282 23.41 15.18 5.88
C LEU A 282 23.12 15.51 7.36
N HIS A 283 22.75 14.53 8.18
CA HIS A 283 22.58 14.76 9.63
C HIS A 283 23.87 15.25 10.28
N GLN A 284 25.01 14.66 9.91
CA GLN A 284 26.32 15.12 10.40
C GLN A 284 26.61 16.57 10.02
N ALA A 285 26.16 17.00 8.86
CA ALA A 285 26.31 18.34 8.34
C ALA A 285 25.29 19.35 8.90
N GLY A 286 24.34 18.89 9.76
CA GLY A 286 23.32 19.74 10.39
C GLY A 286 21.95 19.74 9.68
N PHE A 287 21.75 18.84 8.72
CA PHE A 287 20.45 18.61 8.07
C PHE A 287 19.75 17.41 8.72
N ASP A 288 19.34 17.60 9.98
CA ASP A 288 18.74 16.58 10.85
C ASP A 288 17.31 16.16 10.45
N ASN A 289 16.81 16.71 9.36
CA ASN A 289 15.52 16.44 8.72
C ASN A 289 15.62 15.50 7.50
N ALA A 290 16.78 14.90 7.24
CA ALA A 290 16.96 13.97 6.14
C ALA A 290 16.46 12.56 6.49
N VAL A 291 15.80 11.90 5.51
CA VAL A 291 15.31 10.51 5.60
C VAL A 291 15.60 9.78 4.29
N ALA A 292 15.59 8.44 4.29
CA ALA A 292 15.68 7.67 3.05
C ALA A 292 14.61 6.59 2.95
N SER A 293 14.23 6.27 1.71
CA SER A 293 13.47 5.06 1.41
C SER A 293 14.38 3.83 1.50
N MET A 294 13.80 2.66 1.83
CA MET A 294 14.58 1.44 2.08
C MET A 294 14.82 0.62 0.82
N GLY A 295 15.38 1.25 -0.23
CA GLY A 295 15.65 0.60 -1.52
C GLY A 295 14.38 0.29 -2.31
N THR A 296 13.35 1.10 -2.14
CA THR A 296 12.10 1.09 -2.90
C THR A 296 11.77 2.51 -3.35
N ALA A 297 11.00 2.65 -4.42
CA ALA A 297 10.40 3.95 -4.73
C ALA A 297 9.50 4.41 -3.57
N LEU A 298 9.32 5.72 -3.41
CA LEU A 298 8.40 6.29 -2.44
C LEU A 298 7.00 5.63 -2.59
N THR A 299 6.37 5.31 -1.46
CA THR A 299 5.03 4.69 -1.44
C THR A 299 3.97 5.66 -0.91
N GLN A 300 2.70 5.34 -1.14
CA GLN A 300 1.60 6.12 -0.57
C GLN A 300 1.58 6.04 0.96
N GLU A 301 1.94 4.89 1.54
CA GLU A 301 2.03 4.68 2.97
C GLU A 301 3.11 5.54 3.61
N GLN A 302 4.30 5.62 2.97
CA GLN A 302 5.38 6.51 3.40
C GLN A 302 4.99 7.99 3.24
N THR A 303 4.29 8.35 2.17
CA THR A 303 3.77 9.71 1.95
C THR A 303 2.83 10.12 3.09
N ARG A 304 1.91 9.25 3.50
CA ARG A 304 1.01 9.49 4.65
C ARG A 304 1.79 9.60 5.97
N LEU A 305 2.79 8.75 6.16
CA LEU A 305 3.61 8.83 7.36
C LEU A 305 4.33 10.18 7.44
N LEU A 306 4.88 10.66 6.32
CA LEU A 306 5.57 11.95 6.24
C LEU A 306 4.64 13.13 6.48
N SER A 307 3.37 13.08 6.02
CA SER A 307 2.41 14.18 6.16
C SER A 307 2.07 14.55 7.61
N ARG A 308 2.35 13.65 8.57
CA ARG A 308 2.23 13.90 10.00
C ARG A 308 3.31 14.82 10.57
N TYR A 309 4.43 14.94 9.87
CA TYR A 309 5.62 15.65 10.36
C TYR A 309 5.97 16.90 9.58
N THR A 310 5.53 16.99 8.33
CA THR A 310 5.81 18.16 7.48
C THR A 310 4.71 18.37 6.43
N LYS A 311 4.65 19.57 5.88
CA LYS A 311 3.87 19.89 4.67
C LYS A 311 4.79 20.17 3.47
N GLU A 312 6.11 20.14 3.65
CA GLU A 312 7.08 20.42 2.60
C GLU A 312 8.09 19.28 2.48
N LEU A 313 8.23 18.71 1.29
CA LEU A 313 9.21 17.69 0.96
C LEU A 313 10.22 18.19 -0.05
N VAL A 314 11.49 17.89 0.19
CA VAL A 314 12.57 18.12 -0.77
C VAL A 314 13.10 16.77 -1.24
N LEU A 315 12.90 16.47 -2.51
CA LEU A 315 13.46 15.27 -3.14
C LEU A 315 14.93 15.52 -3.46
N CYS A 316 15.84 14.80 -2.84
CA CYS A 316 17.28 14.84 -3.04
C CYS A 316 17.76 13.46 -3.49
N TYR A 317 17.42 13.10 -4.72
CA TYR A 317 17.82 11.84 -5.35
C TYR A 317 19.05 12.03 -6.23
N ASP A 318 19.71 10.94 -6.58
CA ASP A 318 20.92 10.96 -7.40
C ASP A 318 20.64 11.60 -8.77
N ASN A 319 21.57 12.43 -9.27
CA ASN A 319 21.42 13.09 -10.57
C ASN A 319 21.84 12.16 -11.72
N ASP A 320 21.40 10.90 -11.69
CA ASP A 320 21.59 9.94 -12.77
C ASP A 320 20.26 9.57 -13.45
N SER A 321 20.30 8.70 -14.43
CA SER A 321 19.11 8.26 -15.16
C SER A 321 18.11 7.52 -14.24
N ALA A 322 18.61 6.75 -13.28
CA ALA A 322 17.78 6.01 -12.32
C ALA A 322 17.13 6.97 -11.30
N GLY A 323 17.92 7.89 -10.73
CA GLY A 323 17.42 8.89 -9.79
C GLY A 323 16.42 9.86 -10.42
N LYS A 324 16.61 10.23 -11.71
CA LYS A 324 15.62 11.03 -12.45
C LYS A 324 14.29 10.29 -12.61
N VAL A 325 14.33 8.99 -12.92
CA VAL A 325 13.13 8.14 -12.99
C VAL A 325 12.49 8.00 -11.59
N ALA A 326 13.30 7.86 -10.55
CA ALA A 326 12.82 7.79 -9.16
C ALA A 326 12.15 9.11 -8.74
N THR A 327 12.76 10.26 -9.08
CA THR A 327 12.19 11.60 -8.85
C THR A 327 10.83 11.76 -9.54
N GLU A 328 10.73 11.39 -10.83
CA GLU A 328 9.47 11.49 -11.56
C GLU A 328 8.36 10.62 -10.96
N ARG A 329 8.69 9.39 -10.55
CA ARG A 329 7.74 8.51 -9.85
C ARG A 329 7.30 9.08 -8.50
N ALA A 330 8.24 9.66 -7.73
CA ALA A 330 7.92 10.31 -6.47
C ALA A 330 6.99 11.50 -6.70
N LEU A 331 7.28 12.35 -7.69
CA LEU A 331 6.43 13.49 -8.07
C LEU A 331 5.02 13.04 -8.51
N GLN A 332 4.89 11.90 -9.21
CA GLN A 332 3.58 11.35 -9.59
C GLN A 332 2.77 10.91 -8.36
N ILE A 333 3.41 10.27 -7.38
CA ILE A 333 2.76 9.85 -6.14
C ILE A 333 2.35 11.08 -5.31
N LEU A 334 3.22 12.10 -5.25
CA LEU A 334 3.01 13.31 -4.46
C LEU A 334 2.07 14.32 -5.13
N ASN A 335 1.78 14.18 -6.42
CA ASN A 335 0.95 15.12 -7.19
C ASN A 335 -0.50 15.24 -6.64
N ASN A 336 -0.99 14.17 -5.99
CA ASN A 336 -2.31 14.13 -5.35
C ASN A 336 -2.22 14.25 -3.82
N SER A 337 -1.12 14.76 -3.29
CA SER A 337 -0.90 14.97 -1.86
C SER A 337 -0.91 16.46 -1.51
N GLU A 338 -1.04 16.77 -0.23
CA GLU A 338 -0.99 18.16 0.27
C GLU A 338 0.44 18.72 0.41
N PHE A 339 1.45 17.99 -0.05
CA PHE A 339 2.83 18.44 0.05
C PHE A 339 3.15 19.55 -0.94
N SER A 340 3.84 20.59 -0.44
CA SER A 340 4.70 21.41 -1.27
C SER A 340 5.97 20.63 -1.58
N VAL A 341 6.17 20.25 -2.84
CA VAL A 341 7.30 19.41 -3.26
C VAL A 341 8.33 20.24 -3.99
N ARG A 342 9.56 20.18 -3.51
CA ARG A 342 10.73 20.75 -4.20
C ARG A 342 11.70 19.64 -4.61
N VAL A 343 12.44 19.87 -5.67
CA VAL A 343 13.48 18.97 -6.17
C VAL A 343 14.82 19.67 -6.04
N LEU A 344 15.74 19.05 -5.32
CA LEU A 344 17.11 19.52 -5.18
C LEU A 344 17.98 18.74 -6.16
N GLN A 345 18.46 19.41 -7.20
CA GLN A 345 19.39 18.84 -8.16
C GLN A 345 20.82 19.11 -7.73
N LEU A 346 21.56 18.02 -7.45
CA LEU A 346 22.98 18.14 -7.17
C LEU A 346 23.75 18.36 -8.48
N PRO A 347 24.64 19.35 -8.57
CA PRO A 347 25.42 19.59 -9.77
C PRO A 347 26.39 18.43 -10.03
N ASN A 348 26.59 18.09 -11.29
CA ASN A 348 27.64 17.14 -11.68
C ASN A 348 29.02 17.74 -11.40
N ARG A 349 29.95 16.89 -10.97
CA ARG A 349 31.33 17.30 -10.72
C ARG A 349 32.21 17.03 -11.96
N ARG A 350 33.04 18.00 -12.32
CA ARG A 350 34.10 17.75 -13.30
C ARG A 350 35.20 16.92 -12.64
N MET A 351 35.46 15.73 -13.17
CA MET A 351 36.49 14.82 -12.71
C MET A 351 37.88 15.29 -13.22
N GLU A 352 38.95 14.75 -12.65
CA GLU A 352 40.34 15.07 -13.03
C GLU A 352 40.64 14.72 -14.49
N ASP A 353 39.96 13.72 -15.04
CA ASP A 353 40.04 13.31 -16.46
C ASP A 353 39.21 14.19 -17.42
N GLY A 354 38.56 15.25 -16.89
CA GLY A 354 37.71 16.17 -17.65
C GLY A 354 36.29 15.69 -17.87
N THR A 355 35.96 14.45 -17.50
CA THR A 355 34.59 13.91 -17.58
C THR A 355 33.68 14.49 -16.49
N MET A 356 32.35 14.47 -16.75
CA MET A 356 31.37 14.88 -15.73
C MET A 356 30.99 13.67 -14.89
N GLY A 357 31.46 13.65 -13.64
CA GLY A 357 31.12 12.62 -12.65
C GLY A 357 29.81 12.90 -11.95
N LYS A 358 29.10 11.85 -11.61
CA LYS A 358 27.90 11.91 -10.77
C LYS A 358 28.28 12.26 -9.35
N GLN A 359 27.35 12.91 -8.64
CA GLN A 359 27.55 13.33 -7.26
C GLN A 359 26.28 13.03 -6.45
N ASP A 360 26.42 12.24 -5.38
CA ASP A 360 25.40 12.04 -4.35
C ASP A 360 25.49 13.11 -3.26
N ALA A 361 24.56 13.13 -2.31
CA ALA A 361 24.54 14.14 -1.24
C ALA A 361 25.76 13.99 -0.31
N ASP A 362 26.26 12.76 -0.07
CA ASP A 362 27.47 12.48 0.69
C ASP A 362 28.70 13.13 0.02
N ASP A 363 28.88 12.90 -1.26
CA ASP A 363 30.00 13.47 -2.02
C ASP A 363 29.91 15.01 -2.12
N PHE A 364 28.69 15.55 -2.28
CA PHE A 364 28.49 17.00 -2.36
C PHE A 364 28.88 17.70 -1.04
N ILE A 365 28.40 17.18 0.08
CA ILE A 365 28.72 17.75 1.41
C ILE A 365 30.23 17.73 1.68
N LYS A 366 30.92 16.65 1.31
CA LYS A 366 32.38 16.53 1.50
C LYS A 366 33.16 17.51 0.65
N ASN A 367 32.72 17.74 -0.58
CA ASN A 367 33.45 18.57 -1.53
C ASN A 367 33.18 20.07 -1.33
N PHE A 368 31.96 20.45 -0.97
CA PHE A 368 31.51 21.85 -0.98
C PHE A 368 31.02 22.34 0.39
N GLY A 369 30.85 21.45 1.34
CA GLY A 369 30.43 21.75 2.70
C GLY A 369 28.94 22.08 2.87
N PRO A 370 28.49 22.18 4.14
CA PRO A 370 27.08 22.37 4.47
C PRO A 370 26.51 23.71 3.99
N GLY A 371 27.32 24.80 3.96
CA GLY A 371 26.85 26.10 3.50
C GLY A 371 26.49 26.13 2.00
N ALA A 372 27.21 25.35 1.17
CA ALA A 372 26.86 25.20 -0.23
C ALA A 372 25.55 24.39 -0.41
N PHE A 373 25.37 23.34 0.38
CA PHE A 373 24.15 22.55 0.35
C PHE A 373 22.93 23.37 0.83
N GLU A 374 23.06 24.21 1.86
CA GLU A 374 22.00 25.11 2.32
C GLU A 374 21.57 26.09 1.22
N ARG A 375 22.54 26.63 0.44
CA ARG A 375 22.21 27.50 -0.71
C ARG A 375 21.44 26.74 -1.79
N LEU A 376 21.85 25.50 -2.11
CA LEU A 376 21.12 24.67 -3.07
C LEU A 376 19.72 24.31 -2.54
N LEU A 377 19.60 23.99 -1.25
CA LEU A 377 18.32 23.69 -0.62
C LEU A 377 17.38 24.89 -0.69
N SER A 378 17.88 26.10 -0.45
CA SER A 378 17.10 27.34 -0.55
C SER A 378 16.69 27.66 -1.99
N GLY A 379 17.52 27.32 -2.97
CA GLY A 379 17.26 27.49 -4.40
C GLY A 379 16.64 26.28 -5.09
N SER A 380 16.19 25.26 -4.36
CA SER A 380 15.61 24.06 -4.96
C SER A 380 14.34 24.37 -5.75
N GLU A 381 14.24 23.77 -6.94
CA GLU A 381 13.14 23.97 -7.88
C GLU A 381 11.86 23.27 -7.36
N ASN A 382 10.71 23.85 -7.69
CA ASN A 382 9.48 23.08 -7.45
C ASN A 382 9.31 21.98 -8.50
N GLY A 383 8.40 21.02 -8.24
CA GLY A 383 8.23 19.85 -9.11
C GLY A 383 7.84 20.17 -10.54
N VAL A 384 7.17 21.31 -10.79
CA VAL A 384 6.80 21.76 -12.15
C VAL A 384 8.03 22.31 -12.88
N GLU A 385 8.84 23.17 -12.24
CA GLU A 385 10.08 23.69 -12.78
C GLU A 385 11.05 22.58 -13.15
N PHE A 386 11.21 21.61 -12.27
CA PHE A 386 12.03 20.41 -12.53
C PHE A 386 11.57 19.67 -13.80
N ARG A 387 10.26 19.43 -13.96
CA ARG A 387 9.72 18.78 -15.16
C ARG A 387 9.92 19.61 -16.42
N LEU A 388 9.74 20.92 -16.33
CA LEU A 388 9.99 21.82 -17.45
C LEU A 388 11.45 21.78 -17.89
N ALA A 389 12.40 21.87 -16.93
CA ALA A 389 13.83 21.79 -17.20
C ALA A 389 14.22 20.43 -17.79
N GLN A 390 13.69 19.32 -17.26
CA GLN A 390 13.90 17.98 -17.82
C GLN A 390 13.37 17.86 -19.25
N THR A 391 12.19 18.39 -19.51
CA THR A 391 11.60 18.35 -20.85
C THR A 391 12.43 19.19 -21.81
N ALA A 392 12.85 20.39 -21.41
CA ALA A 392 13.72 21.23 -22.23
C ALA A 392 15.05 20.52 -22.58
N GLY A 393 15.63 19.78 -21.65
CA GLY A 393 16.87 19.03 -21.88
C GLY A 393 16.78 17.85 -22.86
N LYS A 394 15.57 17.45 -23.28
CA LYS A 394 15.37 16.37 -24.30
C LYS A 394 15.46 16.90 -25.72
N TYR A 395 15.32 18.21 -25.93
CA TYR A 395 15.16 18.85 -27.23
C TYR A 395 16.26 19.84 -27.48
N ASP A 396 16.72 19.91 -28.74
CA ASP A 396 17.51 21.04 -29.22
C ASP A 396 16.58 22.20 -29.55
N LEU A 397 16.50 23.17 -28.63
CA LEU A 397 15.62 24.33 -28.75
C LEU A 397 16.14 25.38 -29.78
N THR A 398 17.23 25.10 -30.49
CA THR A 398 17.67 25.90 -31.66
C THR A 398 17.04 25.38 -32.96
N ASP A 399 16.57 24.13 -32.99
CA ASP A 399 15.86 23.50 -34.10
C ASP A 399 14.35 23.74 -34.01
N ASP A 400 13.74 24.29 -35.06
CA ASP A 400 12.33 24.63 -35.07
C ASP A 400 11.40 23.45 -34.90
N ARG A 401 11.76 22.24 -35.42
CA ARG A 401 10.95 21.03 -35.28
C ARG A 401 10.97 20.53 -33.85
N GLN A 402 12.16 20.59 -33.23
CA GLN A 402 12.31 20.16 -31.84
C GLN A 402 11.66 21.18 -30.89
N ARG A 403 11.67 22.48 -31.20
CA ARG A 403 10.89 23.47 -30.45
C ARG A 403 9.39 23.22 -30.48
N LEU A 404 8.86 22.77 -31.63
CA LEU A 404 7.44 22.38 -31.73
C LEU A 404 7.13 21.16 -30.89
N ALA A 405 7.98 20.13 -30.95
CA ALA A 405 7.82 18.91 -30.12
C ALA A 405 7.91 19.21 -28.62
N TYR A 406 8.86 20.07 -28.20
CA TYR A 406 8.93 20.58 -26.84
C TYR A 406 7.63 21.30 -26.43
N ALA A 407 7.14 22.24 -27.26
CA ALA A 407 5.93 22.97 -26.95
C ALA A 407 4.71 22.05 -26.78
N GLU A 408 4.62 20.98 -27.57
CA GLU A 408 3.55 19.99 -27.46
C GLU A 408 3.65 19.18 -26.16
N GLU A 409 4.85 18.64 -25.81
CA GLU A 409 5.06 17.89 -24.58
C GLU A 409 4.81 18.74 -23.33
N VAL A 410 5.36 19.96 -23.29
CA VAL A 410 5.18 20.88 -22.17
C VAL A 410 3.72 21.35 -22.05
N SER A 411 3.03 21.61 -23.16
CA SER A 411 1.61 21.97 -23.11
C SER A 411 0.75 20.85 -22.51
N ALA A 412 1.07 19.59 -22.79
CA ALA A 412 0.39 18.45 -22.17
C ALA A 412 0.67 18.37 -20.67
N LEU A 413 1.91 18.63 -20.24
CA LEU A 413 2.32 18.67 -18.83
C LEU A 413 1.56 19.80 -18.09
N LEU A 414 1.60 21.02 -18.62
CA LEU A 414 0.96 22.20 -18.00
C LEU A 414 -0.57 22.09 -17.99
N ALA A 415 -1.18 21.47 -19.00
CA ALA A 415 -2.60 21.14 -18.99
C ALA A 415 -2.99 20.21 -17.85
N GLY A 416 -2.03 19.50 -17.23
CA GLY A 416 -2.22 18.67 -16.05
C GLY A 416 -2.39 19.47 -14.76
N LEU A 417 -1.92 20.72 -14.68
CA LEU A 417 -1.99 21.55 -13.49
C LEU A 417 -3.44 21.96 -13.20
N GLU A 418 -3.86 21.84 -11.95
CA GLU A 418 -5.21 22.25 -11.54
C GLU A 418 -5.36 23.77 -11.45
N SER A 419 -4.34 24.46 -10.88
CA SER A 419 -4.37 25.90 -10.67
C SER A 419 -4.23 26.67 -12.00
N PRO A 420 -5.20 27.51 -12.37
CA PRO A 420 -5.08 28.36 -13.56
C PRO A 420 -3.92 29.35 -13.48
N VAL A 421 -3.62 29.85 -12.26
CA VAL A 421 -2.54 30.81 -12.03
C VAL A 421 -1.17 30.16 -12.21
N GLU A 422 -0.96 28.99 -11.61
CA GLU A 422 0.27 28.22 -11.82
C GLU A 422 0.46 27.86 -13.30
N ARG A 423 -0.61 27.43 -13.94
CA ARG A 423 -0.60 27.12 -15.37
C ARG A 423 -0.17 28.31 -16.23
N ASP A 424 -0.64 29.54 -15.91
CA ASP A 424 -0.27 30.74 -16.62
C ASP A 424 1.20 31.12 -16.38
N ILE A 425 1.67 31.11 -15.12
CA ILE A 425 3.06 31.39 -14.74
C ILE A 425 4.04 30.48 -15.48
N TYR A 426 3.79 29.15 -15.42
CA TYR A 426 4.69 28.19 -16.05
C TYR A 426 4.58 28.15 -17.57
N THR A 427 3.46 28.58 -18.14
CA THR A 427 3.31 28.76 -19.58
C THR A 427 4.25 29.87 -20.09
N VAL A 428 4.36 30.99 -19.37
CA VAL A 428 5.30 32.07 -19.72
C VAL A 428 6.75 31.58 -19.64
N ARG A 429 7.13 30.92 -18.55
CA ARG A 429 8.50 30.37 -18.39
C ARG A 429 8.86 29.34 -19.46
N ALA A 430 7.91 28.48 -19.83
CA ALA A 430 8.11 27.49 -20.89
C ALA A 430 8.27 28.16 -22.28
N ALA A 431 7.54 29.25 -22.55
CA ALA A 431 7.67 30.04 -23.77
C ALA A 431 9.04 30.69 -23.85
N GLU A 432 9.52 31.30 -22.75
CA GLU A 432 10.85 31.91 -22.67
C GLU A 432 11.97 30.92 -22.97
N ALA A 433 11.90 29.72 -22.36
CA ALA A 433 12.88 28.64 -22.57
C ALA A 433 13.00 28.22 -24.05
N ALA A 434 11.86 28.18 -24.76
CA ALA A 434 11.81 27.82 -26.19
C ALA A 434 11.93 29.01 -27.14
N LYS A 435 12.11 30.24 -26.62
CA LYS A 435 12.09 31.49 -27.41
C LYS A 435 10.83 31.61 -28.28
N LEU A 436 9.69 31.24 -27.72
CA LEU A 436 8.35 31.38 -28.28
C LEU A 436 7.66 32.59 -27.64
N THR A 437 6.63 33.13 -28.31
CA THR A 437 5.78 34.14 -27.69
C THR A 437 4.89 33.47 -26.61
N PRO A 438 4.68 34.13 -25.45
CA PRO A 438 3.78 33.62 -24.40
C PRO A 438 2.38 33.33 -24.93
N GLU A 439 1.86 34.14 -25.87
CA GLU A 439 0.55 34.00 -26.49
C GLU A 439 0.43 32.70 -27.27
N ALA A 440 1.47 32.35 -28.07
CA ALA A 440 1.50 31.10 -28.84
C ALA A 440 1.49 29.88 -27.91
N MET A 441 2.34 29.86 -26.87
CA MET A 441 2.40 28.80 -25.89
C MET A 441 1.09 28.69 -25.11
N LYS A 442 0.46 29.83 -24.74
CA LYS A 442 -0.82 29.85 -24.04
C LYS A 442 -1.95 29.20 -24.85
N LEU A 443 -1.97 29.47 -26.19
CA LEU A 443 -2.92 28.81 -27.09
C LEU A 443 -2.72 27.26 -27.12
N GLU A 444 -1.48 26.80 -27.17
CA GLU A 444 -1.20 25.36 -27.18
C GLU A 444 -1.59 24.72 -25.84
N VAL A 445 -1.27 25.34 -24.70
CA VAL A 445 -1.69 24.86 -23.38
C VAL A 445 -3.21 24.82 -23.25
N GLN A 446 -3.93 25.83 -23.75
CA GLN A 446 -5.40 25.83 -23.75
C GLN A 446 -5.98 24.74 -24.64
N ARG A 447 -5.37 24.48 -25.82
CA ARG A 447 -5.77 23.34 -26.67
C ARG A 447 -5.53 22.00 -26.00
N ALA A 448 -4.38 21.80 -25.35
CA ALA A 448 -4.06 20.60 -24.59
C ALA A 448 -5.05 20.41 -23.44
N PHE A 449 -5.39 21.46 -22.71
CA PHE A 449 -6.36 21.44 -21.61
C PHE A 449 -7.77 21.06 -22.10
N LYS A 450 -8.25 21.66 -23.19
CA LYS A 450 -9.52 21.29 -23.81
C LYS A 450 -9.54 19.84 -24.29
N ARG A 451 -8.43 19.36 -24.89
CA ARG A 451 -8.29 17.96 -25.30
C ARG A 451 -8.35 17.00 -24.09
N ARG A 452 -7.72 17.36 -22.98
CA ARG A 452 -7.77 16.61 -21.72
C ARG A 452 -9.22 16.52 -21.21
N LEU A 453 -9.90 17.66 -21.04
CA LEU A 453 -11.29 17.71 -20.60
C LEU A 453 -12.22 16.90 -21.52
N GLY A 454 -12.01 17.00 -22.84
CA GLY A 454 -12.77 16.21 -23.82
C GLY A 454 -12.54 14.70 -23.71
N ARG A 455 -11.30 14.26 -23.37
CA ARG A 455 -10.99 12.85 -23.10
C ARG A 455 -11.64 12.38 -21.81
N GLU A 456 -11.55 13.17 -20.74
CA GLU A 456 -12.19 12.89 -19.46
C GLU A 456 -13.71 12.77 -19.61
N LYS A 457 -14.35 13.71 -20.32
CA LYS A 457 -15.78 13.68 -20.63
C LYS A 457 -16.17 12.44 -21.44
N ARG A 458 -15.44 12.12 -22.51
CA ARG A 458 -15.69 10.90 -23.31
C ARG A 458 -15.47 9.62 -22.50
N THR A 459 -14.53 9.61 -21.58
CA THR A 459 -14.30 8.47 -20.69
C THR A 459 -15.48 8.33 -19.72
N GLN A 460 -16.00 9.44 -19.22
CA GLN A 460 -17.18 9.45 -18.37
C GLN A 460 -18.43 9.01 -19.18
N GLU A 461 -18.67 9.59 -20.36
CA GLU A 461 -19.76 9.19 -21.24
C GLU A 461 -19.72 7.70 -21.63
N ARG A 462 -18.51 7.15 -21.89
CA ARG A 462 -18.35 5.71 -22.13
C ARG A 462 -18.67 4.86 -20.90
N ARG A 463 -18.38 5.35 -19.70
CA ARG A 463 -18.80 4.70 -18.46
C ARG A 463 -20.31 4.72 -18.32
N ASP A 464 -20.92 5.88 -18.55
CA ASP A 464 -22.39 6.07 -18.48
C ASP A 464 -23.14 5.19 -19.52
N LEU A 465 -22.52 5.00 -20.69
CA LEU A 465 -23.06 4.14 -21.77
C LEU A 465 -22.81 2.65 -21.57
N ASN A 466 -21.92 2.25 -20.65
CA ASN A 466 -21.65 0.85 -20.34
C ASN A 466 -21.80 0.58 -18.83
N PRO A 467 -23.04 0.53 -18.33
CA PRO A 467 -23.32 0.28 -16.91
C PRO A 467 -22.68 -1.02 -16.39
N ALA A 468 -22.49 -2.02 -17.27
CA ALA A 468 -21.83 -3.27 -16.91
C ALA A 468 -20.34 -3.08 -16.54
N ALA A 469 -19.67 -2.04 -17.08
CA ALA A 469 -18.29 -1.72 -16.69
C ALA A 469 -18.21 -1.03 -15.31
N GLU A 470 -19.25 -0.30 -14.90
CA GLU A 470 -19.35 0.26 -13.54
C GLU A 470 -19.61 -0.80 -12.47
N LEU A 471 -20.14 -1.94 -12.87
CA LEU A 471 -20.39 -3.07 -11.98
C LEU A 471 -19.12 -3.87 -11.68
N GLN A 472 -18.02 -3.62 -12.41
CA GLN A 472 -16.76 -4.30 -12.17
C GLN A 472 -15.96 -3.61 -11.06
N PRO A 473 -15.35 -4.38 -10.14
CA PRO A 473 -14.35 -3.87 -9.22
C PRO A 473 -13.21 -3.18 -9.99
N ARG A 474 -12.60 -2.13 -9.41
CA ARG A 474 -11.48 -1.43 -10.06
C ARG A 474 -10.24 -2.30 -10.23
N GLU A 475 -9.97 -3.15 -9.27
CA GLU A 475 -8.81 -4.04 -9.28
C GLU A 475 -9.07 -5.20 -10.22
N ARG A 476 -8.19 -5.35 -11.20
CA ARG A 476 -8.28 -6.40 -12.22
C ARG A 476 -8.38 -7.81 -11.62
N ALA A 477 -7.69 -8.02 -10.49
CA ALA A 477 -7.71 -9.30 -9.77
C ALA A 477 -9.09 -9.65 -9.18
N MET A 478 -9.96 -8.65 -8.96
CA MET A 478 -11.32 -8.83 -8.42
C MET A 478 -12.41 -8.75 -9.50
N HIS A 479 -12.05 -8.67 -10.80
CA HIS A 479 -13.04 -8.56 -11.87
C HIS A 479 -13.95 -9.77 -11.91
N TYR A 480 -15.24 -9.50 -12.05
CA TYR A 480 -16.28 -10.53 -12.16
C TYR A 480 -16.26 -11.22 -13.51
N THR A 481 -16.18 -12.53 -13.49
CA THR A 481 -16.29 -13.37 -14.70
C THR A 481 -17.74 -13.49 -15.16
N ASN A 482 -18.70 -13.45 -14.21
CA ASN A 482 -20.14 -13.46 -14.49
C ASN A 482 -20.81 -12.30 -13.73
N VAL A 483 -21.00 -11.17 -14.41
CA VAL A 483 -21.57 -9.94 -13.81
C VAL A 483 -22.97 -10.17 -13.26
N ARG A 484 -23.80 -11.00 -13.92
CA ARG A 484 -25.17 -11.28 -13.48
C ARG A 484 -25.21 -12.04 -12.16
N SER A 485 -24.36 -13.06 -12.02
CA SER A 485 -24.20 -13.80 -10.75
C SER A 485 -23.65 -12.89 -9.68
N ALA A 486 -22.56 -12.16 -9.98
CA ALA A 486 -21.89 -11.27 -9.03
C ALA A 486 -22.81 -10.17 -8.47
N MET A 487 -23.72 -9.62 -9.26
CA MET A 487 -24.73 -8.68 -8.76
C MET A 487 -25.67 -9.30 -7.72
N ALA A 488 -26.09 -10.54 -7.95
CA ALA A 488 -26.91 -11.27 -6.97
C ALA A 488 -26.07 -11.65 -5.74
N GLU A 489 -24.81 -12.04 -5.93
CA GLU A 489 -23.84 -12.32 -4.86
C GLU A 489 -23.62 -11.09 -3.97
N GLU A 490 -23.39 -9.91 -4.57
CA GLU A 490 -23.35 -8.62 -3.84
C GLU A 490 -24.65 -8.35 -3.06
N GLY A 491 -25.80 -8.67 -3.66
CA GLY A 491 -27.12 -8.52 -3.03
C GLY A 491 -27.25 -9.37 -1.77
N VAL A 492 -26.83 -10.63 -1.82
CA VAL A 492 -26.80 -11.54 -0.67
C VAL A 492 -25.91 -10.98 0.44
N ILE A 493 -24.65 -10.63 0.13
CA ILE A 493 -23.71 -10.08 1.11
C ILE A 493 -24.26 -8.80 1.75
N ARG A 494 -24.82 -7.90 0.94
CA ARG A 494 -25.40 -6.63 1.41
C ARG A 494 -26.58 -6.85 2.33
N LEU A 495 -27.51 -7.74 1.99
CA LEU A 495 -28.69 -8.03 2.83
C LEU A 495 -28.31 -8.67 4.16
N LEU A 496 -27.40 -9.64 4.15
CA LEU A 496 -26.94 -10.32 5.37
C LEU A 496 -26.16 -9.38 6.32
N LEU A 497 -25.46 -8.37 5.78
CA LEU A 497 -24.78 -7.35 6.59
C LEU A 497 -25.72 -6.24 7.09
N LEU A 498 -26.88 -6.04 6.43
CA LEU A 498 -27.87 -5.04 6.83
C LEU A 498 -28.88 -5.56 7.86
N ASP A 499 -29.16 -6.86 7.86
CA ASP A 499 -30.25 -7.43 8.63
C ASP A 499 -29.89 -8.87 9.03
N ASP A 500 -29.48 -9.05 10.27
CA ASP A 500 -29.06 -10.32 10.83
C ASP A 500 -30.22 -11.33 11.01
N SER A 501 -31.48 -10.85 10.99
CA SER A 501 -32.66 -11.71 11.02
C SER A 501 -32.87 -12.51 9.73
N LEU A 502 -32.17 -12.13 8.64
CA LEU A 502 -32.24 -12.79 7.33
C LEU A 502 -31.41 -14.06 7.23
N PHE A 503 -30.57 -14.39 8.23
CA PHE A 503 -29.80 -15.63 8.22
C PHE A 503 -30.73 -16.84 8.41
N PRO A 504 -30.85 -17.74 7.39
CA PRO A 504 -31.60 -18.96 7.58
C PRO A 504 -30.85 -19.93 8.53
N PRO A 505 -31.52 -21.00 9.02
CA PRO A 505 -30.90 -21.95 9.95
C PRO A 505 -29.64 -22.67 9.45
N ALA A 506 -29.48 -22.77 8.14
CA ALA A 506 -28.31 -23.35 7.49
C ALA A 506 -27.90 -22.52 6.27
N PRO A 507 -26.60 -22.52 5.88
CA PRO A 507 -26.15 -21.77 4.72
C PRO A 507 -26.85 -22.26 3.45
N PRO A 508 -27.54 -21.35 2.71
CA PRO A 508 -28.29 -21.71 1.53
C PRO A 508 -27.42 -21.92 0.28
N LEU A 509 -26.15 -21.49 0.34
CA LEU A 509 -25.14 -21.53 -0.72
C LEU A 509 -23.82 -22.02 -0.14
N ARG A 510 -22.94 -22.53 -0.99
CA ARG A 510 -21.55 -22.83 -0.69
C ARG A 510 -20.65 -21.80 -1.34
N GLU A 511 -19.40 -21.70 -0.90
CA GLU A 511 -18.40 -20.80 -1.47
C GLU A 511 -18.22 -21.03 -2.99
N GLU A 512 -18.22 -22.30 -3.41
CA GLU A 512 -18.10 -22.73 -4.82
C GLU A 512 -19.29 -22.34 -5.71
N ASP A 513 -20.46 -22.02 -5.14
CA ASP A 513 -21.62 -21.53 -5.88
C ASP A 513 -21.42 -20.09 -6.37
N PHE A 514 -20.49 -19.34 -5.79
CA PHE A 514 -20.19 -17.96 -6.16
C PHE A 514 -19.32 -17.90 -7.41
N SER A 515 -19.58 -16.92 -8.28
CA SER A 515 -18.75 -16.64 -9.45
C SER A 515 -17.53 -15.79 -9.10
N SER A 516 -17.60 -15.05 -8.01
CA SER A 516 -16.52 -14.25 -7.44
C SER A 516 -15.91 -14.96 -6.23
N PRO A 517 -14.62 -15.35 -6.28
CA PRO A 517 -13.96 -16.00 -5.15
C PRO A 517 -13.96 -15.11 -3.88
N LEU A 518 -13.85 -13.77 -4.05
CA LEU A 518 -13.92 -12.85 -2.92
C LEU A 518 -15.29 -12.87 -2.24
N LEU A 519 -16.37 -12.79 -3.04
CA LEU A 519 -17.73 -12.75 -2.48
C LEU A 519 -18.10 -14.10 -1.84
N GLY A 520 -17.65 -15.22 -2.42
CA GLY A 520 -17.80 -16.56 -1.81
C GLY A 520 -17.09 -16.66 -0.47
N ARG A 521 -15.82 -16.24 -0.41
CA ARG A 521 -15.05 -16.19 0.84
C ARG A 521 -15.72 -15.30 1.90
N VAL A 522 -16.18 -14.11 1.51
CA VAL A 522 -16.90 -13.20 2.43
C VAL A 522 -18.19 -13.85 2.94
N PHE A 523 -18.94 -14.51 2.07
CA PHE A 523 -20.14 -15.24 2.49
C PHE A 523 -19.83 -16.31 3.54
N SER A 524 -18.81 -17.14 3.33
CA SER A 524 -18.37 -18.15 4.29
C SER A 524 -17.96 -17.52 5.63
N LEU A 525 -17.19 -16.42 5.60
CA LEU A 525 -16.79 -15.69 6.81
C LEU A 525 -17.97 -15.12 7.61
N LEU A 526 -19.02 -14.63 6.94
CA LEU A 526 -20.22 -14.16 7.63
C LEU A 526 -20.97 -15.30 8.34
N TRP A 527 -20.99 -16.49 7.75
CA TRP A 527 -21.57 -17.67 8.36
C TRP A 527 -20.75 -18.20 9.53
N GLU A 528 -19.43 -18.16 9.45
CA GLU A 528 -18.53 -18.50 10.55
C GLU A 528 -18.73 -17.57 11.75
N GLN A 529 -18.84 -16.25 11.53
CA GLN A 529 -19.18 -15.28 12.58
C GLN A 529 -20.50 -15.62 13.26
N ARG A 530 -21.51 -15.98 12.47
CA ARG A 530 -22.82 -16.37 12.99
C ARG A 530 -22.77 -17.66 13.82
N ALA A 531 -22.01 -18.64 13.35
CA ALA A 531 -21.84 -19.93 14.04
C ALA A 531 -21.12 -19.78 15.39
N GLN A 532 -20.26 -18.77 15.54
CA GLN A 532 -19.59 -18.40 16.79
C GLN A 532 -20.49 -17.60 17.74
N GLY A 533 -21.77 -17.38 17.40
CA GLY A 533 -22.75 -16.68 18.22
C GLY A 533 -22.68 -15.14 18.10
N GLY A 534 -21.86 -14.62 17.19
CA GLY A 534 -21.74 -13.19 16.93
C GLY A 534 -22.76 -12.66 15.91
N VAL A 535 -22.89 -11.34 15.84
CA VAL A 535 -23.60 -10.64 14.77
C VAL A 535 -22.62 -10.39 13.64
N PRO A 536 -22.86 -10.91 12.41
CA PRO A 536 -21.95 -10.69 11.27
C PRO A 536 -21.75 -9.20 10.98
N ARG A 537 -20.51 -8.74 11.07
CA ARG A 537 -20.13 -7.34 10.87
C ARG A 537 -18.88 -7.17 10.03
N LEU A 538 -18.80 -6.06 9.31
CA LEU A 538 -17.62 -5.67 8.54
C LEU A 538 -16.34 -5.58 9.40
N THR A 539 -16.45 -5.25 10.69
CA THR A 539 -15.29 -5.10 11.59
C THR A 539 -14.46 -6.38 11.69
N ALA A 540 -15.10 -7.53 11.79
CA ALA A 540 -14.40 -8.81 11.86
C ALA A 540 -13.74 -9.19 10.51
N LEU A 541 -14.33 -8.79 9.39
CA LEU A 541 -13.74 -8.99 8.06
C LEU A 541 -12.42 -8.21 7.88
N ALA A 542 -12.24 -7.10 8.61
CA ALA A 542 -11.02 -6.30 8.56
C ALA A 542 -9.75 -7.04 9.03
N ALA A 543 -9.90 -8.11 9.81
CA ALA A 543 -8.79 -8.96 10.24
C ALA A 543 -8.23 -9.83 9.10
N VAL A 544 -9.08 -10.17 8.12
CA VAL A 544 -8.84 -11.20 7.10
C VAL A 544 -8.70 -10.62 5.70
N LEU A 545 -9.44 -9.57 5.41
CA LEU A 545 -9.47 -8.93 4.09
C LEU A 545 -8.38 -7.86 3.97
N THR A 546 -7.80 -7.76 2.79
CA THR A 546 -6.91 -6.64 2.44
C THR A 546 -7.68 -5.32 2.40
N GLY A 547 -6.99 -4.18 2.53
CA GLY A 547 -7.63 -2.87 2.44
C GLY A 547 -8.41 -2.63 1.13
N GLN A 548 -7.96 -3.23 0.02
CA GLN A 548 -8.65 -3.15 -1.28
C GLN A 548 -9.92 -3.98 -1.30
N GLU A 549 -9.86 -5.21 -0.79
CA GLU A 549 -11.03 -6.09 -0.64
C GLU A 549 -12.07 -5.47 0.30
N MET A 550 -11.63 -4.93 1.45
CA MET A 550 -12.50 -4.20 2.38
C MET A 550 -13.18 -3.00 1.73
N SER A 551 -12.43 -2.20 0.97
CA SER A 551 -12.97 -1.05 0.24
C SER A 551 -14.03 -1.48 -0.77
N HIS A 552 -13.80 -2.61 -1.46
CA HIS A 552 -14.79 -3.17 -2.39
C HIS A 552 -16.06 -3.65 -1.65
N ILE A 553 -15.94 -4.45 -0.60
CA ILE A 553 -17.10 -4.91 0.18
C ILE A 553 -17.86 -3.73 0.80
N THR A 554 -17.16 -2.70 1.29
CA THR A 554 -17.81 -1.49 1.79
C THR A 554 -18.59 -0.76 0.68
N SER A 555 -18.06 -0.72 -0.55
CA SER A 555 -18.78 -0.16 -1.70
C SER A 555 -20.07 -0.93 -2.01
N VAL A 556 -20.05 -2.27 -1.86
CA VAL A 556 -21.23 -3.12 -2.00
C VAL A 556 -22.28 -2.76 -0.93
N CYS A 557 -21.87 -2.54 0.31
CA CYS A 557 -22.75 -2.13 1.40
C CYS A 557 -23.35 -0.72 1.24
N GLN A 558 -22.67 0.17 0.49
CA GLN A 558 -23.16 1.53 0.20
C GLN A 558 -24.27 1.56 -0.84
N LYS A 559 -24.38 0.53 -1.68
CA LYS A 559 -25.44 0.48 -2.70
C LYS A 559 -26.81 0.52 -2.03
N PRO A 560 -27.78 1.27 -2.60
CA PRO A 560 -29.13 1.30 -2.06
C PRO A 560 -29.79 -0.08 -2.15
N GLU A 561 -30.53 -0.45 -1.12
CA GLU A 561 -31.36 -1.65 -1.10
C GLU A 561 -32.79 -1.27 -0.70
N SER A 562 -33.77 -1.87 -1.35
CA SER A 562 -35.17 -1.63 -0.99
C SER A 562 -35.45 -2.18 0.43
N ALA A 563 -36.09 -1.35 1.26
CA ALA A 563 -36.52 -1.79 2.58
C ALA A 563 -37.74 -2.74 2.53
N ALA A 564 -38.46 -2.78 1.39
CA ALA A 564 -39.63 -3.60 1.21
C ALA A 564 -39.23 -5.04 0.85
N ASN A 565 -39.77 -6.00 1.62
CA ASN A 565 -39.66 -7.45 1.37
C ASN A 565 -38.24 -8.02 1.18
N ARG A 566 -37.33 -7.70 2.12
CA ARG A 566 -35.94 -8.19 2.13
C ARG A 566 -35.83 -9.73 2.10
N PRO A 567 -36.66 -10.53 2.81
CA PRO A 567 -36.61 -11.99 2.72
C PRO A 567 -36.84 -12.51 1.28
N GLN A 568 -37.78 -11.92 0.54
CA GLN A 568 -38.04 -12.30 -0.86
C GLN A 568 -36.86 -11.93 -1.76
N ALA A 569 -36.29 -10.73 -1.59
CA ALA A 569 -35.11 -10.29 -2.34
C ALA A 569 -33.91 -11.22 -2.11
N LEU A 570 -33.69 -11.66 -0.86
CA LEU A 570 -32.64 -12.65 -0.56
C LEU A 570 -32.89 -13.97 -1.26
N ALA A 571 -34.13 -14.48 -1.23
CA ALA A 571 -34.49 -15.73 -1.92
C ALA A 571 -34.29 -15.63 -3.45
N ASP A 572 -34.64 -14.49 -4.04
CA ASP A 572 -34.46 -14.23 -5.49
C ASP A 572 -32.97 -14.17 -5.87
N TYR A 573 -32.14 -13.51 -5.07
CA TYR A 573 -30.68 -13.49 -5.29
C TYR A 573 -30.07 -14.89 -5.19
N ILE A 574 -30.45 -15.68 -4.16
CA ILE A 574 -30.00 -17.07 -4.00
C ILE A 574 -30.40 -17.91 -5.21
N ALA A 575 -31.63 -17.76 -5.72
CA ALA A 575 -32.09 -18.49 -6.89
C ALA A 575 -31.29 -18.16 -8.17
N VAL A 576 -30.90 -16.87 -8.34
CA VAL A 576 -30.03 -16.46 -9.45
C VAL A 576 -28.66 -17.10 -9.33
N ILE A 577 -28.03 -17.08 -8.14
CA ILE A 577 -26.71 -17.65 -7.92
C ILE A 577 -26.72 -19.16 -8.23
N ARG A 578 -27.69 -19.90 -7.70
CA ARG A 578 -27.82 -21.36 -7.94
C ARG A 578 -27.93 -21.65 -9.44
N ARG A 579 -28.82 -20.93 -10.14
CA ARG A 579 -29.01 -21.11 -11.58
C ARG A 579 -27.74 -20.83 -12.40
N GLU A 580 -26.98 -19.83 -12.02
CA GLU A 580 -25.73 -19.51 -12.71
C GLU A 580 -24.59 -20.48 -12.32
N ALA A 581 -24.59 -21.03 -11.10
CA ALA A 581 -23.70 -22.11 -10.67
C ALA A 581 -23.96 -23.42 -11.43
N GLU A 582 -25.25 -23.82 -11.58
CA GLU A 582 -25.66 -24.98 -12.39
C GLU A 582 -25.21 -24.85 -13.85
N LYS A 583 -25.36 -23.67 -14.45
CA LYS A 583 -24.86 -23.42 -15.81
C LYS A 583 -23.33 -23.57 -15.92
N ARG A 584 -22.59 -23.12 -14.92
CA ARG A 584 -21.13 -23.28 -14.89
C ARG A 584 -20.72 -24.75 -14.78
N ALA A 585 -21.39 -25.51 -13.92
CA ALA A 585 -21.17 -26.94 -13.78
C ALA A 585 -21.51 -27.72 -15.06
N GLY A 586 -22.60 -27.33 -15.76
CA GLY A 586 -23.01 -27.93 -17.04
C GLY A 586 -22.14 -27.51 -18.25
N ALA A 587 -21.46 -26.38 -18.20
CA ALA A 587 -20.55 -25.94 -19.27
C ALA A 587 -19.19 -26.66 -19.28
N GLY A 588 -18.87 -27.38 -18.20
CA GLY A 588 -17.67 -28.25 -18.12
C GLY A 588 -17.91 -29.67 -18.69
N ALA A 589 -19.17 -30.04 -18.99
CA ALA A 589 -19.48 -31.26 -19.70
C ALA A 589 -19.48 -30.97 -21.23
N ASP A 590 -18.83 -31.84 -21.98
CA ASP A 590 -18.67 -31.75 -23.44
C ASP A 590 -20.00 -31.30 -24.10
N PRO A 591 -20.04 -30.17 -24.84
CA PRO A 591 -21.27 -29.67 -25.47
C PRO A 591 -21.92 -30.69 -26.41
N LEU A 592 -21.15 -31.59 -27.01
CA LEU A 592 -21.60 -32.69 -27.84
C LEU A 592 -22.30 -33.79 -27.02
N ALA A 593 -21.87 -34.06 -25.80
CA ALA A 593 -22.51 -35.04 -24.92
C ALA A 593 -23.90 -34.54 -24.45
N ALA A 594 -24.01 -33.26 -24.07
CA ALA A 594 -25.26 -32.65 -23.63
C ALA A 594 -26.33 -32.56 -24.79
N VAL A 595 -25.88 -32.30 -26.02
CA VAL A 595 -26.75 -32.31 -27.20
C VAL A 595 -27.18 -33.74 -27.53
N THR A 596 -26.27 -34.72 -27.40
CA THR A 596 -26.57 -36.13 -27.68
C THR A 596 -27.56 -36.70 -26.65
N GLU A 597 -27.47 -36.29 -25.39
CA GLU A 597 -28.40 -36.71 -24.34
C GLU A 597 -29.79 -36.10 -24.50
N LYS A 598 -29.88 -34.81 -24.84
CA LYS A 598 -31.16 -34.18 -25.20
C LYS A 598 -31.85 -34.81 -26.43
N ILE A 599 -31.07 -35.20 -27.44
CA ILE A 599 -31.59 -35.90 -28.62
C ILE A 599 -32.06 -37.31 -28.23
N ARG A 600 -31.38 -37.97 -27.30
CA ARG A 600 -31.76 -39.29 -26.77
C ARG A 600 -33.04 -39.22 -25.95
N GLU A 601 -33.18 -38.23 -25.08
CA GLU A 601 -34.43 -38.00 -24.32
C GLU A 601 -35.61 -37.64 -25.22
N GLN A 602 -35.41 -36.81 -26.24
CA GLN A 602 -36.46 -36.51 -27.21
C GLN A 602 -36.88 -37.72 -28.05
N LYS A 603 -35.96 -38.62 -28.37
CA LYS A 603 -36.28 -39.89 -29.05
C LYS A 603 -37.00 -40.85 -28.11
N LEU A 604 -36.63 -40.95 -26.85
CA LEU A 604 -37.31 -41.79 -25.85
C LEU A 604 -38.74 -41.30 -25.57
N ASN A 605 -38.96 -39.99 -25.50
CA ASN A 605 -40.28 -39.41 -25.29
C ASN A 605 -41.16 -39.56 -26.54
N LYS A 606 -40.60 -39.54 -27.76
CA LYS A 606 -41.35 -39.86 -29.00
C LYS A 606 -41.69 -41.35 -29.12
N GLN A 607 -40.84 -42.26 -28.63
CA GLN A 607 -41.18 -43.69 -28.60
C GLN A 607 -42.29 -43.99 -27.56
N LYS A 608 -42.27 -43.37 -26.39
CA LYS A 608 -43.34 -43.54 -25.38
C LYS A 608 -44.69 -42.97 -25.83
N HIS A 609 -44.74 -42.02 -26.77
CA HIS A 609 -45.98 -41.49 -27.36
C HIS A 609 -46.48 -42.35 -28.51
N ASN A 610 -45.61 -43.12 -29.19
CA ASN A 610 -46.03 -44.04 -30.27
C ASN A 610 -46.48 -45.41 -29.77
N ASP A 611 -45.99 -45.88 -28.59
CA ASP A 611 -46.40 -47.19 -28.02
C ASP A 611 -47.66 -47.12 -27.15
N GLY A 612 -48.20 -45.89 -26.92
CA GLY A 612 -49.48 -45.66 -26.22
C GLY A 612 -50.72 -45.63 -27.09
N GLY A 613 -50.58 -45.86 -28.41
CA GLY A 613 -51.67 -45.64 -29.42
C GLY A 613 -52.29 -46.88 -29.99
N THR A 614 -52.02 -48.11 -29.46
CA THR A 614 -52.59 -49.33 -30.00
C THR A 614 -53.16 -50.24 -28.90
N GLN A 615 -54.27 -49.80 -28.31
CA GLN A 615 -55.26 -50.67 -27.64
C GLN A 615 -56.56 -49.88 -27.53
N HIS A 616 -57.37 -49.99 -28.53
CA HIS A 616 -58.83 -50.05 -28.50
C HIS A 616 -59.36 -49.90 -29.94
N GLY A 617 -59.82 -51.07 -30.52
CA GLY A 617 -60.62 -51.19 -31.68
C GLY A 617 -60.80 -52.66 -32.05
#